data_ae2eeb66b69b342c6b46e765e1ebd0d3
#
_entry.id   ae2eeb66b69b342c6b46e765e1ebd0d3
#
_cell.length_a   1.000
_cell.length_b   1.000
_cell.length_c   1.000
_cell.angle_alpha   90.00
_cell.angle_beta   90.00
_cell.angle_gamma   90.00
#
_symmetry.space_group_name_H-M   'P 1'
#
loop_
_entity.id
_entity.type
_entity.pdbx_description
1 polymer ?
#
loop_
_entity_poly.entity_id
_entity_poly.type
_entity_poly.pdbx_seq_one_letter_code
_entity_poly.pdbx_strand_id
1 'polypeptide(L)'
;MNPETKLTPHFRLSEFVRSATAEARGIDNTPPDSVIVRLMALCIYVLEPLRAAVGHPIVITSGYRCPALNAAVGGVAGSQHMLGEAADIRCLDRAEAEALIAALNRVARFDQAIIERTSTSSAQAPGTVWLHVSCKFDPTQNRRQTILDLVKK
;
A
#
# COMPACT_ATOMS: atom_id res chain seq x y z
N MET A 1 -11.70 -1.29 16.96
CA MET A 1 -11.95 0.05 16.38
C MET A 1 -12.87 -0.11 15.17
N ASN A 2 -13.78 0.81 14.99
CA ASN A 2 -14.72 0.76 13.86
C ASN A 2 -13.95 0.95 12.53
N PRO A 3 -14.12 0.07 11.53
CA PRO A 3 -13.46 0.22 10.22
C PRO A 3 -13.73 1.56 9.52
N GLU A 4 -14.86 2.20 9.80
CA GLU A 4 -15.18 3.51 9.25
C GLU A 4 -14.47 4.67 9.94
N THR A 5 -13.67 4.40 10.97
CA THR A 5 -12.88 5.42 11.65
C THR A 5 -11.87 6.04 10.68
N LYS A 6 -11.83 7.36 10.65
CA LYS A 6 -10.81 8.08 9.92
C LYS A 6 -9.47 7.96 10.64
N LEU A 7 -8.46 7.52 9.92
CA LEU A 7 -7.07 7.55 10.39
C LEU A 7 -6.48 8.95 10.24
N THR A 8 -6.83 9.62 9.13
CA THR A 8 -6.47 10.99 8.78
C THR A 8 -7.62 11.61 7.99
N PRO A 9 -7.59 12.90 7.65
CA PRO A 9 -8.73 13.55 6.98
C PRO A 9 -9.26 12.84 5.73
N HIS A 10 -8.38 12.20 4.96
CA HIS A 10 -8.77 11.58 3.67
C HIS A 10 -8.71 10.06 3.65
N PHE A 11 -8.25 9.41 4.72
CA PHE A 11 -8.06 7.96 4.77
C PHE A 11 -8.80 7.32 5.94
N ARG A 12 -9.55 6.24 5.64
CA ARG A 12 -10.29 5.46 6.65
C ARG A 12 -9.62 4.10 6.86
N LEU A 13 -9.78 3.55 8.05
CA LEU A 13 -9.26 2.22 8.39
C LEU A 13 -9.78 1.15 7.42
N SER A 14 -11.05 1.23 7.00
CA SER A 14 -11.66 0.27 6.08
C SER A 14 -10.89 0.13 4.76
N GLU A 15 -10.25 1.19 4.27
CA GLU A 15 -9.48 1.14 3.03
C GLU A 15 -8.26 0.23 3.13
N PHE A 16 -7.73 0.06 4.35
CA PHE A 16 -6.50 -0.69 4.60
C PHE A 16 -6.76 -2.14 5.05
N VAL A 17 -7.97 -2.46 5.48
CA VAL A 17 -8.26 -3.78 6.07
C VAL A 17 -9.16 -4.66 5.19
N ARG A 18 -9.92 -4.08 4.28
CA ARG A 18 -10.78 -4.86 3.40
C ARG A 18 -9.96 -5.71 2.42
N SER A 19 -10.44 -6.92 2.17
CA SER A 19 -9.81 -7.85 1.25
C SER A 19 -10.85 -8.86 0.74
N ALA A 20 -11.00 -8.93 -0.58
CA ALA A 20 -11.89 -9.92 -1.20
C ALA A 20 -11.43 -11.34 -0.89
N THR A 21 -10.13 -11.59 -0.82
CA THR A 21 -9.58 -12.90 -0.45
C THR A 21 -9.93 -13.26 1.00
N ALA A 22 -9.80 -12.31 1.92
CA ALA A 22 -10.17 -12.55 3.32
C ALA A 22 -11.66 -12.87 3.45
N GLU A 23 -12.52 -12.12 2.78
CA GLU A 23 -13.97 -12.39 2.78
C GLU A 23 -14.29 -13.77 2.20
N ALA A 24 -13.73 -14.08 1.03
CA ALA A 24 -14.00 -15.35 0.36
C ALA A 24 -13.52 -16.58 1.16
N ARG A 25 -12.46 -16.41 1.94
CA ARG A 25 -11.87 -17.51 2.73
C ARG A 25 -12.22 -17.48 4.22
N GLY A 26 -13.03 -16.54 4.65
CA GLY A 26 -13.41 -16.39 6.06
C GLY A 26 -12.23 -16.03 6.97
N ILE A 27 -11.25 -15.30 6.47
CA ILE A 27 -10.08 -14.86 7.24
C ILE A 27 -10.41 -13.57 7.97
N ASP A 28 -10.23 -13.56 9.30
CA ASP A 28 -10.37 -12.36 10.10
C ASP A 28 -9.11 -11.48 9.93
N ASN A 29 -9.27 -10.37 9.22
CA ASN A 29 -8.19 -9.41 8.96
C ASN A 29 -8.29 -8.17 9.87
N THR A 30 -8.86 -8.31 11.07
CA THR A 30 -8.94 -7.22 12.04
C THR A 30 -7.54 -6.87 12.54
N PRO A 31 -7.09 -5.61 12.40
CA PRO A 31 -5.76 -5.23 12.82
C PRO A 31 -5.68 -5.02 14.34
N PRO A 32 -4.57 -5.40 14.99
CA PRO A 32 -4.31 -4.99 16.37
C PRO A 32 -3.98 -3.49 16.43
N ASP A 33 -4.07 -2.90 17.63
CA ASP A 33 -3.82 -1.47 17.83
C ASP A 33 -2.43 -1.03 17.34
N SER A 34 -1.42 -1.87 17.51
CA SER A 34 -0.06 -1.58 17.05
C SER A 34 0.03 -1.40 15.53
N VAL A 35 -0.80 -2.10 14.78
CA VAL A 35 -0.91 -1.96 13.33
C VAL A 35 -1.64 -0.67 12.98
N ILE A 36 -2.72 -0.36 13.68
CA ILE A 36 -3.50 0.87 13.45
C ILE A 36 -2.63 2.11 13.60
N VAL A 37 -1.79 2.15 14.62
CA VAL A 37 -0.84 3.26 14.85
C VAL A 37 0.14 3.39 13.67
N ARG A 38 0.63 2.27 13.15
CA ARG A 38 1.52 2.30 11.98
C ARG A 38 0.81 2.74 10.71
N LEU A 39 -0.43 2.31 10.50
CA LEU A 39 -1.25 2.79 9.38
C LEU A 39 -1.48 4.30 9.46
N MET A 40 -1.71 4.83 10.65
CA MET A 40 -1.82 6.28 10.85
C MET A 40 -0.52 6.98 10.45
N ALA A 41 0.63 6.46 10.87
CA ALA A 41 1.94 7.02 10.49
C ALA A 41 2.15 6.99 8.96
N LEU A 42 1.79 5.88 8.30
CA LEU A 42 1.83 5.77 6.85
C LEU A 42 0.98 6.85 6.18
N CYS A 43 -0.23 7.09 6.69
CA CYS A 43 -1.09 8.13 6.18
C CYS A 43 -0.48 9.53 6.37
N ILE A 44 0.03 9.83 7.56
CA ILE A 44 0.58 11.16 7.90
C ILE A 44 1.85 11.46 7.09
N TYR A 45 2.78 10.52 7.01
CA TYR A 45 4.10 10.76 6.41
C TYR A 45 4.14 10.53 4.91
N VAL A 46 3.24 9.74 4.37
CA VAL A 46 3.27 9.33 2.96
C VAL A 46 2.00 9.69 2.20
N LEU A 47 0.86 9.16 2.62
CA LEU A 47 -0.34 9.20 1.78
C LEU A 47 -1.02 10.56 1.74
N GLU A 48 -1.13 11.28 2.86
CA GLU A 48 -1.68 12.64 2.86
C GLU A 48 -0.79 13.63 2.10
N PRO A 49 0.55 13.65 2.31
CA PRO A 49 1.41 14.48 1.49
C PRO A 49 1.34 14.15 0.00
N LEU A 50 1.29 12.87 -0.35
CA LEU A 50 1.14 12.43 -1.74
C LEU A 50 -0.16 12.93 -2.34
N ARG A 51 -1.28 12.74 -1.64
CA ARG A 51 -2.60 13.19 -2.09
C ARG A 51 -2.64 14.71 -2.32
N ALA A 52 -2.06 15.47 -1.41
CA ALA A 52 -1.97 16.91 -1.54
C ALA A 52 -1.15 17.32 -2.77
N ALA A 53 -0.03 16.64 -3.02
CA ALA A 53 0.86 16.94 -4.15
C ALA A 53 0.22 16.65 -5.50
N VAL A 54 -0.52 15.53 -5.62
CA VAL A 54 -1.12 15.12 -6.89
C VAL A 54 -2.51 15.75 -7.12
N GLY A 55 -3.18 16.22 -6.06
CA GLY A 55 -4.44 16.96 -6.15
C GLY A 55 -5.67 16.10 -6.47
N HIS A 56 -5.60 14.78 -6.32
CA HIS A 56 -6.73 13.87 -6.52
C HIS A 56 -6.69 12.71 -5.52
N PRO A 57 -7.82 11.98 -5.35
CA PRO A 57 -7.86 10.83 -4.43
C PRO A 57 -6.83 9.76 -4.77
N ILE A 58 -6.27 9.17 -3.72
CA ILE A 58 -5.38 8.01 -3.79
C ILE A 58 -6.23 6.79 -3.41
N VAL A 59 -6.31 5.81 -4.31
CA VAL A 59 -7.12 4.61 -4.09
C VAL A 59 -6.24 3.48 -3.57
N ILE A 60 -6.50 3.04 -2.34
CA ILE A 60 -5.78 1.94 -1.70
C ILE A 60 -6.46 0.62 -2.12
N THR A 61 -5.67 -0.29 -2.68
CA THR A 61 -6.15 -1.61 -3.09
C THR A 61 -5.77 -2.70 -2.10
N SER A 62 -4.70 -2.52 -1.34
CA SER A 62 -4.26 -3.42 -0.27
C SER A 62 -3.50 -2.63 0.78
N GLY A 63 -3.85 -2.82 2.03
CA GLY A 63 -3.15 -2.24 3.18
C GLY A 63 -2.64 -3.33 4.12
N TYR A 64 -3.23 -3.42 5.31
CA TYR A 64 -2.86 -4.45 6.28
C TYR A 64 -3.25 -5.85 5.81
N ARG A 65 -2.37 -6.80 6.07
CA ARG A 65 -2.62 -8.23 5.91
C ARG A 65 -2.19 -8.96 7.17
N CYS A 66 -3.12 -9.66 7.82
CA CYS A 66 -2.76 -10.60 8.89
C CYS A 66 -1.91 -11.75 8.30
N PRO A 67 -1.16 -12.49 9.12
CA PRO A 67 -0.30 -13.57 8.62
C PRO A 67 -1.04 -14.58 7.73
N ALA A 68 -2.25 -14.98 8.10
CA ALA A 68 -3.06 -15.93 7.31
C ALA A 68 -3.43 -15.34 5.94
N LEU A 69 -3.82 -14.07 5.88
CA LEU A 69 -4.14 -13.42 4.62
C LEU A 69 -2.88 -13.25 3.75
N ASN A 70 -1.77 -12.85 4.35
CA ASN A 70 -0.50 -12.73 3.63
C ASN A 70 -0.09 -14.04 2.97
N ALA A 71 -0.22 -15.15 3.68
CA ALA A 71 0.05 -16.49 3.12
C ALA A 71 -0.94 -16.82 1.98
N ALA A 72 -2.22 -16.51 2.16
CA ALA A 72 -3.26 -16.81 1.18
C ALA A 72 -3.07 -16.07 -0.15
N VAL A 73 -2.52 -14.85 -0.13
CA VAL A 73 -2.26 -14.06 -1.34
C VAL A 73 -0.83 -14.23 -1.88
N GLY A 74 -0.04 -15.12 -1.29
CA GLY A 74 1.34 -15.37 -1.72
C GLY A 74 2.32 -14.25 -1.39
N GLY A 75 2.04 -13.46 -0.34
CA GLY A 75 2.94 -12.41 0.12
C GLY A 75 4.24 -12.98 0.70
N VAL A 76 5.31 -12.19 0.62
CA VAL A 76 6.61 -12.61 1.16
C VAL A 76 6.58 -12.70 2.68
N ALA A 77 7.38 -13.59 3.25
CA ALA A 77 7.59 -13.63 4.69
C ALA A 77 8.23 -12.30 5.14
N GLY A 78 7.74 -11.73 6.23
CA GLY A 78 8.22 -10.43 6.69
C GLY A 78 7.71 -9.24 5.89
N SER A 79 6.63 -9.40 5.13
CA SER A 79 6.01 -8.30 4.38
C SER A 79 5.64 -7.13 5.29
N GLN A 80 5.94 -5.91 4.84
CA GLN A 80 5.56 -4.68 5.54
C GLN A 80 4.04 -4.49 5.65
N HIS A 81 3.26 -5.13 4.76
CA HIS A 81 1.81 -5.17 4.89
C HIS A 81 1.35 -5.82 6.21
N MET A 82 2.08 -6.80 6.72
CA MET A 82 1.74 -7.45 7.99
C MET A 82 1.98 -6.54 9.21
N LEU A 83 2.82 -5.52 9.06
CA LEU A 83 3.12 -4.57 10.13
C LEU A 83 2.21 -3.34 10.12
N GLY A 84 1.41 -3.13 9.05
CA GLY A 84 0.69 -1.89 8.83
C GLY A 84 1.58 -0.76 8.30
N GLU A 85 2.71 -1.09 7.71
CA GLU A 85 3.71 -0.13 7.23
C GLU A 85 3.71 0.00 5.70
N ALA A 86 2.75 -0.61 5.01
CA ALA A 86 2.69 -0.59 3.55
C ALA A 86 1.25 -0.48 3.04
N ALA A 87 1.13 0.10 1.85
CA ALA A 87 -0.10 0.13 1.09
C ALA A 87 0.21 -0.01 -0.40
N ASP A 88 -0.70 -0.66 -1.12
CA ASP A 88 -0.68 -0.71 -2.57
C ASP A 88 -1.68 0.31 -3.10
N ILE A 89 -1.24 1.12 -4.04
CA ILE A 89 -2.01 2.20 -4.66
C ILE A 89 -2.37 1.79 -6.08
N ARG A 90 -3.65 1.91 -6.41
CA ARG A 90 -4.11 1.69 -7.78
C ARG A 90 -3.44 2.69 -8.72
N CYS A 91 -2.93 2.20 -9.84
CA CYS A 91 -2.42 3.02 -10.93
C CYS A 91 -3.12 2.64 -12.23
N LEU A 92 -3.42 3.65 -13.05
CA LEU A 92 -4.00 3.44 -14.37
C LEU A 92 -2.99 2.73 -15.28
N ASP A 93 -1.74 3.18 -15.23
CA ASP A 93 -0.64 2.68 -16.03
C ASP A 93 0.72 2.97 -15.35
N ARG A 94 1.80 2.57 -16.03
CA ARG A 94 3.15 2.82 -15.55
C ARG A 94 3.48 4.31 -15.43
N ALA A 95 3.00 5.12 -16.36
CA ALA A 95 3.25 6.57 -16.34
C ALA A 95 2.68 7.22 -15.07
N GLU A 96 1.48 6.81 -14.65
CA GLU A 96 0.90 7.26 -13.41
C GLU A 96 1.73 6.83 -12.19
N ALA A 97 2.17 5.57 -12.16
CA ALA A 97 3.02 5.06 -11.08
C ALA A 97 4.34 5.86 -10.98
N GLU A 98 4.97 6.17 -12.10
CA GLU A 98 6.19 6.98 -12.14
C GLU A 98 5.93 8.42 -11.67
N ALA A 99 4.79 9.01 -12.02
CA ALA A 99 4.39 10.34 -11.55
C ALA A 99 4.17 10.37 -10.03
N LEU A 100 3.58 9.31 -9.47
CA LEU A 100 3.42 9.17 -8.02
C LEU A 100 4.78 9.07 -7.32
N ILE A 101 5.71 8.30 -7.87
CA ILE A 101 7.08 8.21 -7.33
C ILE A 101 7.77 9.58 -7.35
N ALA A 102 7.65 10.32 -8.43
CA ALA A 102 8.21 11.68 -8.51
C ALA A 102 7.64 12.59 -7.42
N ALA A 103 6.32 12.52 -7.17
CA ALA A 103 5.67 13.26 -6.10
C ALA A 103 6.16 12.81 -4.72
N LEU A 104 6.25 11.50 -4.47
CA LEU A 104 6.75 10.93 -3.20
C LEU A 104 8.16 11.44 -2.88
N ASN A 105 9.04 11.48 -3.87
CA ASN A 105 10.41 11.96 -3.67
C ASN A 105 10.47 13.43 -3.25
N ARG A 106 9.46 14.23 -3.62
CA ARG A 106 9.40 15.64 -3.25
C ARG A 106 8.79 15.89 -1.87
N VAL A 107 7.77 15.10 -1.48
CA VAL A 107 6.91 15.48 -0.36
C VAL A 107 6.81 14.45 0.76
N ALA A 108 7.23 13.20 0.54
CA ALA A 108 6.96 12.11 1.47
C ALA A 108 8.22 11.60 2.17
N ARG A 109 8.00 11.05 3.37
CA ARG A 109 9.01 10.28 4.11
C ARG A 109 8.66 8.80 3.96
N PHE A 110 9.23 8.14 2.96
CA PHE A 110 8.92 6.76 2.64
C PHE A 110 10.15 5.85 2.74
N ASP A 111 9.91 4.56 2.98
CA ASP A 111 10.93 3.53 2.99
C ASP A 111 11.17 2.98 1.59
N GLN A 112 10.13 2.42 0.96
CA GLN A 112 10.19 1.90 -0.40
C GLN A 112 9.02 2.41 -1.23
N ALA A 113 9.27 2.66 -2.50
CA ALA A 113 8.26 2.91 -3.53
C ALA A 113 8.57 1.98 -4.71
N ILE A 114 7.70 1.03 -4.96
CA ILE A 114 7.94 -0.06 -5.90
C ILE A 114 6.82 -0.10 -6.93
N ILE A 115 7.16 0.05 -8.21
CA ILE A 115 6.21 -0.23 -9.29
C ILE A 115 6.14 -1.75 -9.44
N GLU A 116 5.00 -2.31 -9.08
CA GLU A 116 4.71 -3.73 -9.20
C GLU A 116 3.74 -3.96 -10.35
N ARG A 117 3.87 -5.09 -11.01
CA ARG A 117 2.97 -5.50 -12.08
C ARG A 117 2.78 -7.00 -12.09
N THR A 118 1.63 -7.44 -12.58
CA THR A 118 1.43 -8.85 -12.90
C THR A 118 2.18 -9.21 -14.16
N SER A 119 2.63 -10.46 -14.29
CA SER A 119 3.16 -10.94 -15.56
C SER A 119 2.05 -10.95 -16.62
N THR A 120 2.35 -10.48 -17.82
CA THR A 120 1.42 -10.59 -18.95
C THR A 120 1.40 -12.02 -19.44
N SER A 121 0.22 -12.61 -19.53
CA SER A 121 0.05 -13.95 -20.10
C SER A 121 -0.09 -13.91 -21.63
N SER A 122 -0.40 -12.75 -22.18
CA SER A 122 -0.50 -12.54 -23.64
C SER A 122 -0.39 -11.06 -23.97
N ALA A 123 -0.11 -10.75 -25.25
CA ALA A 123 -0.06 -9.39 -25.74
C ALA A 123 -1.42 -8.67 -25.68
N GLN A 124 -2.53 -9.42 -25.64
CA GLN A 124 -3.88 -8.87 -25.57
C GLN A 124 -4.35 -8.56 -24.15
N ALA A 125 -3.63 -9.04 -23.13
CA ALA A 125 -3.98 -8.83 -21.73
C ALA A 125 -2.77 -8.26 -20.98
N PRO A 126 -2.54 -6.93 -21.06
CA PRO A 126 -1.46 -6.31 -20.31
C PRO A 126 -1.69 -6.50 -18.81
N GLY A 127 -0.61 -6.76 -18.08
CA GLY A 127 -0.67 -6.96 -16.65
C GLY A 127 -1.13 -5.71 -15.91
N THR A 128 -1.75 -5.90 -14.76
CA THR A 128 -2.11 -4.81 -13.85
C THR A 128 -0.85 -4.18 -13.25
N VAL A 129 -0.84 -2.87 -13.16
CA VAL A 129 0.25 -2.09 -12.54
C VAL A 129 -0.29 -1.43 -11.28
N TRP A 130 0.50 -1.44 -10.23
CA TRP A 130 0.20 -0.69 -9.00
C TRP A 130 1.49 -0.19 -8.36
N LEU A 131 1.35 0.74 -7.42
CA LEU A 131 2.48 1.27 -6.66
C LEU A 131 2.41 0.73 -5.23
N HIS A 132 3.40 -0.05 -4.84
CA HIS A 132 3.64 -0.40 -3.45
C HIS A 132 4.44 0.73 -2.79
N VAL A 133 3.95 1.25 -1.68
CA VAL A 133 4.64 2.26 -0.89
C VAL A 133 4.66 1.85 0.57
N SER A 134 5.77 2.13 1.24
CA SER A 134 5.94 1.80 2.65
C SER A 134 6.61 2.93 3.43
N CYS A 135 6.37 2.92 4.74
CA CYS A 135 6.98 3.83 5.69
C CYS A 135 7.23 3.07 6.98
N LYS A 136 8.48 3.04 7.45
CA LYS A 136 8.77 2.45 8.76
C LYS A 136 8.18 3.31 9.86
N PHE A 137 7.75 2.68 10.96
CA PHE A 137 7.17 3.39 12.09
C PHE A 137 8.09 4.47 12.64
N ASP A 138 9.39 4.20 12.68
CA ASP A 138 10.41 5.22 12.91
C ASP A 138 10.88 5.76 11.55
N PRO A 139 10.49 6.99 11.14
CA PRO A 139 10.83 7.52 9.82
C PRO A 139 12.33 7.70 9.58
N THR A 140 13.15 7.74 10.65
CA THR A 140 14.60 7.83 10.51
C THR A 140 15.22 6.57 9.91
N GLN A 141 14.49 5.45 9.95
CA GLN A 141 14.90 4.15 9.40
C GLN A 141 14.49 3.96 7.93
N ASN A 142 13.80 4.93 7.34
CA ASN A 142 13.37 4.86 5.95
C ASN A 142 14.57 4.92 4.98
N ARG A 143 14.58 3.98 4.02
CA ARG A 143 15.65 3.85 3.02
C ARG A 143 15.49 4.79 1.82
N ARG A 144 14.28 5.30 1.57
CA ARG A 144 13.90 6.06 0.36
C ARG A 144 14.26 5.30 -0.93
N GLN A 145 14.06 3.99 -0.91
CA GLN A 145 14.41 3.12 -2.02
C GLN A 145 13.29 3.09 -3.06
N THR A 146 13.67 3.26 -4.33
CA THR A 146 12.74 3.18 -5.47
C THR A 146 13.10 1.98 -6.32
N ILE A 147 12.09 1.15 -6.65
CA ILE A 147 12.21 0.03 -7.59
C ILE A 147 11.19 0.25 -8.70
N LEU A 148 11.65 0.34 -9.94
CA LEU A 148 10.82 0.77 -11.07
C LEU A 148 10.12 -0.37 -11.81
N ASP A 149 10.44 -1.62 -11.53
CA ASP A 149 9.78 -2.76 -12.13
C ASP A 149 9.96 -4.01 -11.28
N LEU A 150 8.86 -4.52 -10.75
CA LEU A 150 8.82 -5.77 -10.03
C LEU A 150 7.63 -6.60 -10.49
N VAL A 151 7.91 -7.77 -11.07
CA VAL A 151 6.87 -8.69 -11.54
C VAL A 151 6.38 -9.54 -10.39
N LYS A 152 5.06 -9.53 -10.16
CA LYS A 152 4.38 -10.43 -9.22
C LYS A 152 3.77 -11.59 -9.99
N LYS A 153 4.02 -12.78 -9.53
CA LYS A 153 3.47 -14.01 -10.12
C LYS A 153 2.11 -14.35 -9.53
#